data_fbc349295b7dc5ab233edd729fe7364b
#
_entry.id   fbc349295b7dc5ab233edd729fe7364b
#
_cell.length_a   1.000
_cell.length_b   1.000
_cell.length_c   1.000
_cell.angle_alpha   90.00
_cell.angle_beta   90.00
_cell.angle_gamma   90.00
#
_symmetry.space_group_name_H-M   'P 1'
#
loop_
_entity.id
_entity.type
_entity.pdbx_description
1 polymer ?
#
loop_
_entity_poly.entity_id
_entity_poly.type
_entity_poly.pdbx_seq_one_letter_code
_entity_poly.pdbx_strand_id
1 'polypeptide(L)'
;MKLFFCLILLTCAMPILSKAQDNYEIQVYASPTVGKDTTMVELHSNYSFIGNSASGGVVSTNHMDRETIEITHGWTPWFETGFYIFNAIGDMGRTNYVGSHFRPRVMAPVDWHWPVGASISFEGGFVKDGYDPDIWTLEIRPIIDKQLGPVYLALNPVVDLTFKGADAGRGAIFAPDFKFSYQIGKVWAYGVEYYGSWGPFQKFDPISIQQHQLFFAVDADFDPRWEFNAGYGFGLTPSIDRSIFKVILGRRFGGGKHLAHNPAAIRRVQ
;
A
#
# COMPACT_ATOMS: atom_id res chain seq x y z
N MET A 1 -46.94 -4.63 44.40
CA MET A 1 -46.20 -3.57 43.70
C MET A 1 -44.77 -4.04 43.53
N LYS A 2 -44.41 -4.65 42.36
CA LYS A 2 -43.05 -5.18 42.08
C LYS A 2 -42.39 -4.20 41.12
N LEU A 3 -41.36 -3.51 41.62
CA LEU A 3 -40.50 -2.63 40.80
C LEU A 3 -39.58 -3.51 39.95
N PHE A 4 -39.73 -3.44 38.62
CA PHE A 4 -38.79 -3.97 37.67
C PHE A 4 -37.66 -2.96 37.46
N PHE A 5 -36.46 -3.26 37.94
CA PHE A 5 -35.24 -2.54 37.62
C PHE A 5 -34.73 -3.01 36.22
N CYS A 6 -34.95 -2.19 35.20
CA CYS A 6 -34.36 -2.40 33.89
C CYS A 6 -32.89 -1.90 33.92
N LEU A 7 -31.95 -2.80 34.05
CA LEU A 7 -30.52 -2.49 33.94
C LEU A 7 -30.16 -2.38 32.46
N ILE A 8 -30.11 -1.15 31.96
CA ILE A 8 -29.59 -0.89 30.61
C ILE A 8 -28.06 -1.02 30.67
N LEU A 9 -27.54 -2.16 30.22
CA LEU A 9 -26.09 -2.32 29.95
C LEU A 9 -25.75 -1.46 28.72
N LEU A 10 -25.21 -0.27 28.97
CA LEU A 10 -24.59 0.55 27.95
C LEU A 10 -23.22 -0.07 27.62
N THR A 11 -23.18 -0.99 26.67
CA THR A 11 -21.92 -1.49 26.11
C THR A 11 -21.29 -0.34 25.32
N CYS A 12 -20.32 0.35 25.91
CA CYS A 12 -19.41 1.20 25.17
C CYS A 12 -18.66 0.31 24.15
N ALA A 13 -19.18 0.24 22.92
CA ALA A 13 -18.40 -0.28 21.80
C ALA A 13 -17.25 0.71 21.57
N MET A 14 -16.07 0.40 22.09
CA MET A 14 -14.87 1.10 21.67
C MET A 14 -14.72 0.84 20.17
N PRO A 15 -14.50 1.86 19.34
CA PRO A 15 -14.20 1.64 17.93
C PRO A 15 -12.90 0.85 17.87
N ILE A 16 -12.95 -0.39 17.41
CA ILE A 16 -11.77 -1.18 17.08
C ILE A 16 -11.28 -0.57 15.77
N LEU A 17 -10.16 0.15 15.82
CA LEU A 17 -9.50 0.68 14.64
C LEU A 17 -8.87 -0.52 13.92
N SER A 18 -9.41 -0.93 12.80
CA SER A 18 -8.79 -1.90 11.90
C SER A 18 -7.97 -1.15 10.86
N LYS A 19 -6.80 -1.67 10.51
CA LYS A 19 -5.94 -1.08 9.47
C LYS A 19 -6.40 -1.47 8.07
N ALA A 20 -6.36 -0.51 7.15
CA ALA A 20 -6.09 -0.72 5.74
C ALA A 20 -4.60 -0.68 5.49
N GLN A 21 -4.22 -0.92 4.23
CA GLN A 21 -2.89 -0.65 3.72
C GLN A 21 -2.29 0.59 4.37
N ASP A 22 -1.02 0.50 4.70
CA ASP A 22 -0.28 1.60 5.31
C ASP A 22 -0.44 2.86 4.46
N ASN A 23 -1.09 3.89 5.01
CA ASN A 23 -1.31 5.16 4.30
C ASN A 23 0.01 5.90 3.98
N TYR A 24 1.15 5.37 4.43
CA TYR A 24 2.48 5.83 4.04
C TYR A 24 2.90 5.27 2.68
N GLU A 25 2.27 4.15 2.22
CA GLU A 25 2.60 3.49 0.98
C GLU A 25 1.33 3.01 0.25
N ILE A 26 0.71 3.90 -0.52
CA ILE A 26 -0.51 3.60 -1.27
C ILE A 26 -0.13 3.16 -2.68
N GLN A 27 0.19 1.86 -2.86
CA GLN A 27 0.64 1.30 -4.13
C GLN A 27 0.11 -0.12 -4.34
N VAL A 28 -0.43 -0.40 -5.53
CA VAL A 28 -0.64 -1.78 -5.99
C VAL A 28 0.61 -2.22 -6.73
N TYR A 29 1.31 -3.18 -6.18
CA TYR A 29 2.57 -3.66 -6.74
C TYR A 29 2.38 -4.49 -8.00
N ALA A 30 3.31 -4.30 -8.93
CA ALA A 30 3.55 -5.17 -10.06
C ALA A 30 4.54 -6.29 -9.70
N SER A 31 4.48 -7.42 -10.39
CA SER A 31 5.33 -8.58 -10.10
C SER A 31 6.82 -8.39 -10.41
N PRO A 32 7.27 -7.61 -11.42
CA PRO A 32 8.68 -7.47 -11.74
C PRO A 32 9.48 -6.79 -10.62
N THR A 33 10.71 -7.28 -10.40
CA THR A 33 11.72 -6.61 -9.57
C THR A 33 12.36 -5.45 -10.32
N VAL A 34 13.06 -4.56 -9.61
CA VAL A 34 13.78 -3.42 -10.24
C VAL A 34 14.91 -3.86 -11.18
N GLY A 35 15.27 -5.15 -11.17
CA GLY A 35 16.30 -5.74 -12.00
C GLY A 35 17.66 -5.78 -11.31
N LYS A 36 18.52 -6.72 -11.79
CA LYS A 36 19.85 -6.92 -11.22
C LYS A 36 20.72 -5.67 -11.32
N ASP A 37 21.49 -5.40 -10.26
CA ASP A 37 22.44 -4.28 -10.15
C ASP A 37 21.77 -2.89 -10.38
N THR A 38 20.45 -2.81 -10.18
CA THR A 38 19.66 -1.59 -10.26
C THR A 38 19.25 -1.14 -8.87
N THR A 39 19.45 0.12 -8.57
CA THR A 39 18.89 0.77 -7.37
C THR A 39 17.79 1.73 -7.79
N MET A 40 16.63 1.64 -7.17
CA MET A 40 15.52 2.55 -7.34
C MET A 40 15.33 3.36 -6.08
N VAL A 41 15.13 4.65 -6.22
CA VAL A 41 14.76 5.56 -5.13
C VAL A 41 13.41 6.13 -5.49
N GLU A 42 12.43 5.94 -4.60
CA GLU A 42 11.06 6.42 -4.77
C GLU A 42 10.67 7.37 -3.64
N LEU A 43 9.92 8.37 -4.01
CA LEU A 43 9.20 9.24 -3.08
C LEU A 43 7.71 8.96 -3.24
N HIS A 44 7.06 8.53 -2.16
CA HIS A 44 5.61 8.43 -2.07
C HIS A 44 5.13 9.61 -1.24
N SER A 45 4.23 10.39 -1.80
CA SER A 45 3.65 11.59 -1.18
C SER A 45 2.13 11.42 -1.15
N ASN A 46 1.57 11.33 0.06
CA ASN A 46 0.15 11.01 0.28
C ASN A 46 -0.49 12.07 1.17
N TYR A 47 -1.24 12.99 0.57
CA TYR A 47 -1.91 14.08 1.29
C TYR A 47 -3.38 13.79 1.53
N SER A 48 -3.79 13.77 2.81
CA SER A 48 -5.19 13.61 3.22
C SER A 48 -5.89 14.97 3.32
N PHE A 49 -6.77 15.28 2.36
CA PHE A 49 -7.59 16.49 2.41
C PHE A 49 -8.68 16.39 3.48
N ILE A 50 -9.29 15.22 3.60
CA ILE A 50 -10.31 14.91 4.61
C ILE A 50 -9.90 13.59 5.24
N GLY A 51 -9.18 13.70 6.33
CA GLY A 51 -8.70 12.57 7.12
C GLY A 51 -9.58 12.27 8.32
N ASN A 52 -9.16 11.33 9.13
CA ASN A 52 -9.80 10.96 10.39
C ASN A 52 -9.37 11.92 11.51
N SER A 53 -10.26 12.16 12.46
CA SER A 53 -9.95 12.88 13.70
C SER A 53 -9.04 12.04 14.59
N ALA A 54 -8.25 12.70 15.44
CA ALA A 54 -7.44 12.01 16.44
C ALA A 54 -8.31 11.09 17.31
N SER A 55 -7.88 9.83 17.48
CA SER A 55 -8.61 8.82 18.24
C SER A 55 -7.66 7.75 18.75
N GLY A 56 -7.96 7.18 19.94
CA GLY A 56 -7.21 6.04 20.47
C GLY A 56 -5.71 6.30 20.71
N GLY A 57 -5.29 7.55 20.90
CA GLY A 57 -3.89 7.94 21.01
C GLY A 57 -3.21 8.23 19.68
N VAL A 58 -3.87 7.96 18.54
CA VAL A 58 -3.37 8.26 17.19
C VAL A 58 -3.72 9.70 16.82
N VAL A 59 -2.75 10.42 16.22
CA VAL A 59 -2.94 11.81 15.76
C VAL A 59 -3.97 11.88 14.64
N SER A 60 -4.57 13.08 14.45
CA SER A 60 -5.45 13.33 13.31
C SER A 60 -4.70 13.18 12.00
N THR A 61 -5.32 12.54 11.03
CA THR A 61 -4.81 12.45 9.66
C THR A 61 -5.38 13.54 8.75
N ASN A 62 -6.27 14.40 9.28
CA ASN A 62 -6.84 15.51 8.54
C ASN A 62 -5.77 16.55 8.19
N HIS A 63 -5.66 16.90 6.92
CA HIS A 63 -4.60 17.77 6.37
C HIS A 63 -3.17 17.28 6.66
N MET A 64 -2.99 15.96 6.80
CA MET A 64 -1.68 15.35 6.99
C MET A 64 -1.08 14.94 5.64
N ASP A 65 0.18 15.28 5.48
CA ASP A 65 1.03 14.77 4.41
C ASP A 65 1.90 13.65 4.93
N ARG A 66 1.92 12.52 4.23
CA ARG A 66 2.73 11.33 4.54
C ARG A 66 3.74 11.13 3.44
N GLU A 67 5.00 11.22 3.81
CA GLU A 67 6.12 11.10 2.89
C GLU A 67 6.91 9.83 3.18
N THR A 68 7.04 8.98 2.18
CA THR A 68 7.87 7.77 2.26
C THR A 68 9.00 7.84 1.27
N ILE A 69 10.21 7.62 1.76
CA ILE A 69 11.37 7.38 0.91
C ILE A 69 11.60 5.88 0.88
N GLU A 70 11.45 5.28 -0.29
CA GLU A 70 11.79 3.88 -0.54
C GLU A 70 13.12 3.81 -1.31
N ILE A 71 14.01 2.91 -0.87
CA ILE A 71 15.26 2.59 -1.56
C ILE A 71 15.27 1.09 -1.82
N THR A 72 15.05 0.71 -3.08
CA THR A 72 15.03 -0.70 -3.50
C THR A 72 16.27 -1.04 -4.33
N HIS A 73 16.90 -2.19 -4.04
CA HIS A 73 18.05 -2.71 -4.77
C HIS A 73 17.81 -4.14 -5.27
N GLY A 74 18.01 -4.34 -6.57
CA GLY A 74 17.94 -5.65 -7.22
C GLY A 74 19.28 -6.37 -7.18
N TRP A 75 19.34 -7.47 -6.44
CA TRP A 75 20.55 -8.30 -6.28
C TRP A 75 20.71 -9.33 -7.40
N THR A 76 19.58 -9.84 -7.87
CA THR A 76 19.49 -10.80 -8.97
C THR A 76 18.33 -10.39 -9.89
N PRO A 77 18.12 -11.03 -11.05
CA PRO A 77 16.95 -10.76 -11.88
C PRO A 77 15.60 -11.07 -11.20
N TRP A 78 15.61 -11.81 -10.09
CA TRP A 78 14.42 -12.34 -9.43
C TRP A 78 14.36 -12.04 -7.91
N PHE A 79 15.35 -11.33 -7.36
CA PHE A 79 15.40 -10.98 -5.94
C PHE A 79 15.84 -9.53 -5.73
N GLU A 80 15.09 -8.82 -4.90
CA GLU A 80 15.38 -7.46 -4.46
C GLU A 80 15.11 -7.26 -2.99
N THR A 81 15.65 -6.17 -2.44
CA THR A 81 15.33 -5.69 -1.10
C THR A 81 14.97 -4.21 -1.16
N GLY A 82 13.93 -3.81 -0.43
CA GLY A 82 13.50 -2.43 -0.21
C GLY A 82 13.73 -2.00 1.24
N PHE A 83 13.99 -0.73 1.43
CA PHE A 83 14.06 -0.08 2.75
C PHE A 83 13.23 1.20 2.70
N TYR A 84 12.38 1.39 3.71
CA TYR A 84 11.41 2.47 3.80
C TYR A 84 11.67 3.37 4.98
N ILE A 85 11.54 4.67 4.77
CA ILE A 85 11.63 5.71 5.80
C ILE A 85 10.33 6.50 5.75
N PHE A 86 9.50 6.36 6.78
CA PHE A 86 8.21 7.03 6.89
C PHE A 86 8.31 8.35 7.64
N ASN A 87 7.70 9.38 7.08
CA ASN A 87 7.61 10.70 7.69
C ASN A 87 6.17 11.22 7.60
N ALA A 88 5.77 12.02 8.58
CA ALA A 88 4.49 12.73 8.60
C ALA A 88 4.72 14.22 8.76
N ILE A 89 4.01 15.03 8.00
CA ILE A 89 4.00 16.47 8.06
C ILE A 89 2.57 16.90 8.41
N GLY A 90 2.36 17.38 9.63
CA GLY A 90 1.05 17.84 10.09
C GLY A 90 0.82 19.34 9.82
N ASP A 91 -0.34 19.83 10.23
CA ASP A 91 -0.84 21.20 9.97
C ASP A 91 0.15 22.35 10.30
N MET A 92 1.09 22.14 11.22
CA MET A 92 2.10 23.14 11.57
C MET A 92 3.39 23.02 10.74
N GLY A 93 3.42 22.21 9.67
CA GLY A 93 4.58 22.00 8.81
C GLY A 93 5.76 21.30 9.49
N ARG A 94 5.55 20.67 10.64
CA ARG A 94 6.60 19.92 11.33
C ARG A 94 6.70 18.53 10.72
N THR A 95 7.89 18.20 10.23
CA THR A 95 8.20 16.84 9.76
C THR A 95 8.59 15.98 10.97
N ASN A 96 7.94 14.83 11.09
CA ASN A 96 8.22 13.82 12.10
C ASN A 96 8.60 12.51 11.41
N TYR A 97 9.77 11.98 11.75
CA TYR A 97 10.08 10.59 11.41
C TYR A 97 9.14 9.65 12.17
N VAL A 98 8.48 8.77 11.44
CA VAL A 98 7.37 7.94 11.94
C VAL A 98 7.78 6.49 12.10
N GLY A 99 8.58 5.95 11.19
CA GLY A 99 8.96 4.56 11.23
C GLY A 99 9.79 4.11 10.03
N SER A 100 10.13 2.83 10.02
CA SER A 100 10.89 2.22 8.93
C SER A 100 10.50 0.77 8.75
N HIS A 101 10.47 0.32 7.49
CA HIS A 101 10.26 -1.06 7.11
C HIS A 101 11.42 -1.57 6.24
N PHE A 102 11.55 -2.89 6.20
CA PHE A 102 12.45 -3.62 5.32
C PHE A 102 11.66 -4.67 4.55
N ARG A 103 11.86 -4.74 3.23
CA ARG A 103 11.08 -5.58 2.31
C ARG A 103 11.97 -6.43 1.38
N PRO A 104 12.25 -7.69 1.67
CA PRO A 104 12.70 -8.66 0.67
C PRO A 104 11.54 -9.06 -0.25
N ARG A 105 11.80 -9.16 -1.56
CA ARG A 105 10.84 -9.62 -2.58
C ARG A 105 11.50 -10.60 -3.53
N VAL A 106 10.76 -11.66 -3.88
CA VAL A 106 11.15 -12.70 -4.82
C VAL A 106 10.13 -12.77 -5.94
N MET A 107 10.60 -12.77 -7.19
CA MET A 107 9.79 -12.88 -8.40
C MET A 107 9.97 -14.26 -9.03
N ALA A 108 8.91 -14.83 -9.61
CA ALA A 108 9.01 -16.01 -10.46
C ALA A 108 9.90 -15.71 -11.67
N PRO A 109 10.96 -16.50 -11.93
CA PRO A 109 11.83 -16.27 -13.07
C PRO A 109 11.07 -16.24 -14.39
N VAL A 110 11.42 -15.29 -15.27
CA VAL A 110 10.77 -15.12 -16.58
C VAL A 110 10.87 -16.40 -17.43
N ASP A 111 11.97 -17.17 -17.28
CA ASP A 111 12.22 -18.42 -18.00
C ASP A 111 11.23 -19.55 -17.65
N TRP A 112 10.44 -19.38 -16.59
CA TRP A 112 9.36 -20.35 -16.29
C TRP A 112 8.16 -20.19 -17.22
N HIS A 113 8.09 -19.11 -18.00
CA HIS A 113 7.01 -18.85 -18.97
C HIS A 113 5.59 -18.97 -18.38
N TRP A 114 5.42 -18.54 -17.15
CA TRP A 114 4.09 -18.55 -16.52
C TRP A 114 3.11 -17.64 -17.26
N PRO A 115 1.82 -17.99 -17.30
CA PRO A 115 0.81 -17.20 -18.01
C PRO A 115 0.51 -15.85 -17.36
N VAL A 116 1.03 -15.62 -16.15
CA VAL A 116 0.93 -14.39 -15.35
C VAL A 116 2.30 -14.05 -14.77
N GLY A 117 2.54 -12.79 -14.50
CA GLY A 117 3.62 -12.37 -13.61
C GLY A 117 3.27 -12.73 -12.16
N ALA A 118 4.27 -13.18 -11.39
CA ALA A 118 4.07 -13.52 -9.99
C ALA A 118 5.30 -13.17 -9.16
N SER A 119 5.07 -12.59 -7.99
CA SER A 119 6.10 -12.37 -6.97
C SER A 119 5.48 -12.44 -5.57
N ILE A 120 6.34 -12.49 -4.57
CA ILE A 120 5.94 -12.39 -3.17
C ILE A 120 6.92 -11.49 -2.44
N SER A 121 6.40 -10.55 -1.66
CA SER A 121 7.19 -9.72 -0.75
C SER A 121 6.80 -9.99 0.71
N PHE A 122 7.77 -9.71 1.58
CA PHE A 122 7.62 -9.72 3.02
C PHE A 122 8.12 -8.38 3.51
N GLU A 123 7.23 -7.56 4.03
CA GLU A 123 7.58 -6.24 4.52
C GLU A 123 7.36 -6.16 6.02
N GLY A 124 8.40 -5.89 6.77
CA GLY A 124 8.31 -5.84 8.22
C GLY A 124 9.08 -4.67 8.79
N GLY A 125 8.57 -4.13 9.89
CA GLY A 125 9.21 -3.04 10.58
C GLY A 125 8.33 -2.42 11.67
N PHE A 126 8.58 -1.16 11.95
CA PHE A 126 7.85 -0.46 12.99
C PHE A 126 7.34 0.90 12.54
N VAL A 127 6.21 1.29 13.13
CA VAL A 127 5.65 2.63 13.11
C VAL A 127 5.54 3.13 14.55
N LYS A 128 5.84 4.41 14.80
CA LYS A 128 5.76 4.99 16.13
C LYS A 128 4.33 5.02 16.64
N ASP A 129 4.16 4.66 17.90
CA ASP A 129 2.95 4.91 18.66
C ASP A 129 2.51 6.39 18.50
N GLY A 130 1.23 6.59 18.32
CA GLY A 130 0.64 7.90 17.99
C GLY A 130 0.48 8.19 16.50
N TYR A 131 1.16 7.49 15.59
CA TYR A 131 0.95 7.60 14.14
C TYR A 131 0.23 6.38 13.57
N ASP A 132 0.38 5.26 14.25
CA ASP A 132 -0.31 4.02 13.92
C ASP A 132 -0.63 3.26 15.20
N PRO A 133 -1.82 2.65 15.32
CA PRO A 133 -2.15 1.81 16.46
C PRO A 133 -1.34 0.51 16.51
N ASP A 134 -0.79 0.06 15.36
CA ASP A 134 0.04 -1.13 15.23
C ASP A 134 1.51 -0.78 15.08
N ILE A 135 2.29 -1.11 16.10
CA ILE A 135 3.67 -0.63 16.25
C ILE A 135 4.66 -1.52 15.49
N TRP A 136 4.51 -2.85 15.58
CA TRP A 136 5.35 -3.81 14.87
C TRP A 136 4.49 -4.72 14.01
N THR A 137 4.75 -4.69 12.73
CA THR A 137 3.95 -5.41 11.73
C THR A 137 4.82 -6.21 10.78
N LEU A 138 4.20 -7.21 10.16
CA LEU A 138 4.72 -7.92 9.01
C LEU A 138 3.59 -8.04 7.98
N GLU A 139 3.81 -7.49 6.83
CA GLU A 139 2.99 -7.71 5.64
C GLU A 139 3.57 -8.86 4.82
N ILE A 140 2.70 -9.76 4.36
CA ILE A 140 2.99 -10.78 3.36
C ILE A 140 2.15 -10.44 2.15
N ARG A 141 2.80 -10.08 1.03
CA ARG A 141 2.12 -9.62 -0.18
C ARG A 141 2.44 -10.54 -1.37
N PRO A 142 1.62 -11.54 -1.65
CA PRO A 142 1.61 -12.18 -2.96
C PRO A 142 1.19 -11.15 -4.02
N ILE A 143 1.83 -11.19 -5.18
CA ILE A 143 1.59 -10.25 -6.27
C ILE A 143 1.36 -11.07 -7.53
N ILE A 144 0.24 -10.84 -8.19
CA ILE A 144 -0.12 -11.50 -9.45
C ILE A 144 -0.53 -10.41 -10.43
N ASP A 145 0.09 -10.38 -11.61
CA ASP A 145 -0.26 -9.39 -12.60
C ASP A 145 -0.32 -9.94 -14.04
N LYS A 146 -0.98 -9.22 -14.90
CA LYS A 146 -1.07 -9.56 -16.32
C LYS A 146 -1.33 -8.35 -17.21
N GLN A 147 -0.57 -8.29 -18.31
CA GLN A 147 -0.85 -7.39 -19.43
C GLN A 147 -1.67 -8.12 -20.49
N LEU A 148 -2.80 -7.54 -20.90
CA LEU A 148 -3.73 -8.05 -21.92
C LEU A 148 -3.94 -6.97 -23.00
N GLY A 149 -3.04 -6.89 -23.97
CA GLY A 149 -3.05 -5.78 -24.94
C GLY A 149 -2.87 -4.43 -24.19
N PRO A 150 -3.80 -3.48 -24.33
CA PRO A 150 -3.73 -2.20 -23.62
C PRO A 150 -4.17 -2.28 -22.14
N VAL A 151 -4.75 -3.39 -21.69
CA VAL A 151 -5.26 -3.56 -20.33
C VAL A 151 -4.19 -4.18 -19.44
N TYR A 152 -3.94 -3.57 -18.29
CA TYR A 152 -3.12 -4.13 -17.23
C TYR A 152 -3.97 -4.41 -15.99
N LEU A 153 -3.75 -5.59 -15.40
CA LEU A 153 -4.41 -6.05 -14.19
C LEU A 153 -3.34 -6.47 -13.17
N ALA A 154 -3.49 -6.05 -11.92
CA ALA A 154 -2.71 -6.55 -10.81
C ALA A 154 -3.60 -6.84 -9.60
N LEU A 155 -3.29 -7.91 -8.89
CA LEU A 155 -3.93 -8.34 -7.65
C LEU A 155 -2.84 -8.63 -6.62
N ASN A 156 -2.94 -7.99 -5.47
CA ASN A 156 -2.09 -8.24 -4.32
C ASN A 156 -3.00 -8.70 -3.15
N PRO A 157 -3.17 -10.01 -2.94
CA PRO A 157 -3.93 -10.52 -1.79
C PRO A 157 -3.07 -10.46 -0.52
N VAL A 158 -2.99 -9.26 0.06
CA VAL A 158 -2.14 -8.95 1.20
C VAL A 158 -2.65 -9.62 2.47
N VAL A 159 -1.71 -10.03 3.31
CA VAL A 159 -1.93 -10.58 4.65
C VAL A 159 -1.07 -9.84 5.65
N ASP A 160 -1.71 -9.14 6.59
CA ASP A 160 -1.03 -8.39 7.64
C ASP A 160 -1.02 -9.14 8.96
N LEU A 161 0.10 -9.08 9.65
CA LEU A 161 0.33 -9.64 10.98
C LEU A 161 0.84 -8.53 11.90
N THR A 162 0.15 -8.33 13.02
CA THR A 162 0.57 -7.38 14.06
C THR A 162 1.20 -8.14 15.23
N PHE A 163 2.47 -7.86 15.51
CA PHE A 163 3.19 -8.43 16.65
C PHE A 163 3.05 -7.58 17.90
N LYS A 164 2.90 -6.26 17.73
CA LYS A 164 2.70 -5.31 18.82
C LYS A 164 1.82 -4.16 18.34
N GLY A 165 0.73 -3.90 19.07
CA GLY A 165 -0.24 -2.86 18.74
C GLY A 165 -1.65 -3.28 19.05
N ALA A 166 -2.62 -2.55 18.53
CA ALA A 166 -4.04 -2.75 18.79
C ALA A 166 -4.55 -4.10 18.23
N ASP A 167 -4.02 -4.51 17.07
CA ASP A 167 -4.41 -5.74 16.40
C ASP A 167 -3.55 -6.95 16.77
N ALA A 168 -2.62 -6.80 17.73
CA ALA A 168 -1.83 -7.92 18.24
C ALA A 168 -2.73 -9.00 18.82
N GLY A 169 -2.61 -10.24 18.32
CA GLY A 169 -3.44 -11.37 18.74
C GLY A 169 -4.79 -11.52 18.02
N ARG A 170 -5.18 -10.60 17.13
CA ARG A 170 -6.39 -10.77 16.29
C ARG A 170 -6.23 -11.81 15.18
N GLY A 171 -4.99 -12.23 14.90
CA GLY A 171 -4.64 -13.15 13.83
C GLY A 171 -4.31 -12.41 12.52
N ALA A 172 -4.20 -13.18 11.45
CA ALA A 172 -3.85 -12.65 10.13
C ALA A 172 -5.02 -11.86 9.53
N ILE A 173 -4.77 -10.62 9.15
CA ILE A 173 -5.74 -9.70 8.56
C ILE A 173 -5.62 -9.76 7.04
N PHE A 174 -6.75 -9.89 6.36
CA PHE A 174 -6.81 -9.90 4.90
C PHE A 174 -7.01 -8.47 4.37
N ALA A 175 -6.04 -7.99 3.59
CA ALA A 175 -6.00 -6.64 3.05
C ALA A 175 -5.73 -6.65 1.53
N PRO A 176 -6.71 -7.03 0.68
CA PRO A 176 -6.49 -7.16 -0.75
C PRO A 176 -6.42 -5.82 -1.47
N ASP A 177 -5.44 -5.70 -2.39
CA ASP A 177 -5.32 -4.58 -3.32
C ASP A 177 -5.51 -5.04 -4.76
N PHE A 178 -6.08 -4.16 -5.57
CA PHE A 178 -6.36 -4.44 -6.97
C PHE A 178 -6.11 -3.20 -7.84
N LYS A 179 -5.52 -3.40 -9.01
CA LYS A 179 -5.35 -2.37 -10.04
C LYS A 179 -5.88 -2.84 -11.38
N PHE A 180 -6.65 -1.98 -12.02
CA PHE A 180 -7.01 -2.04 -13.43
C PHE A 180 -6.52 -0.76 -14.09
N SER A 181 -5.74 -0.86 -15.17
CA SER A 181 -5.40 0.31 -15.97
C SER A 181 -5.48 0.01 -17.46
N TYR A 182 -5.73 1.06 -18.24
CA TYR A 182 -5.83 1.04 -19.70
C TYR A 182 -4.82 2.01 -20.29
N GLN A 183 -3.93 1.51 -21.14
CA GLN A 183 -2.91 2.31 -21.80
C GLN A 183 -3.46 3.11 -22.97
N ILE A 184 -3.21 4.41 -22.95
CA ILE A 184 -3.57 5.35 -24.01
C ILE A 184 -2.29 5.92 -24.62
N GLY A 185 -2.04 5.58 -25.88
CA GLY A 185 -0.80 5.97 -26.56
C GLY A 185 0.42 5.23 -25.98
N LYS A 186 1.57 5.92 -25.95
CA LYS A 186 2.86 5.29 -25.58
C LYS A 186 3.29 5.55 -24.14
N VAL A 187 2.73 6.58 -23.53
CA VAL A 187 3.22 7.14 -22.27
C VAL A 187 2.21 6.96 -21.14
N TRP A 188 0.94 7.14 -21.38
CA TRP A 188 -0.08 7.27 -20.36
C TRP A 188 -0.91 6.01 -20.19
N ALA A 189 -1.13 5.60 -18.95
CA ALA A 189 -2.16 4.64 -18.59
C ALA A 189 -3.07 5.24 -17.52
N TYR A 190 -4.38 5.07 -17.67
CA TYR A 190 -5.39 5.54 -16.72
C TYR A 190 -6.12 4.34 -16.13
N GLY A 191 -6.43 4.41 -14.86
CA GLY A 191 -7.06 3.28 -14.22
C GLY A 191 -7.70 3.56 -12.89
N VAL A 192 -8.08 2.47 -12.26
CA VAL A 192 -8.59 2.47 -10.89
C VAL A 192 -7.75 1.53 -10.05
N GLU A 193 -7.56 1.91 -8.80
CA GLU A 193 -6.88 1.11 -7.78
C GLU A 193 -7.80 1.00 -6.57
N TYR A 194 -7.95 -0.20 -6.08
CA TYR A 194 -8.72 -0.49 -4.87
C TYR A 194 -7.77 -0.99 -3.80
N TYR A 195 -7.99 -0.53 -2.59
CA TYR A 195 -7.29 -0.94 -1.38
C TYR A 195 -8.28 -1.30 -0.31
N GLY A 196 -8.09 -2.47 0.31
CA GLY A 196 -9.00 -2.99 1.31
C GLY A 196 -8.31 -3.48 2.57
N SER A 197 -9.01 -3.41 3.71
CA SER A 197 -8.72 -4.24 4.88
C SER A 197 -10.03 -4.79 5.40
N TRP A 198 -10.18 -6.11 5.31
CA TRP A 198 -11.44 -6.79 5.62
C TRP A 198 -11.48 -7.33 7.03
N GLY A 199 -10.32 -7.36 7.70
CA GLY A 199 -10.17 -7.92 9.04
C GLY A 199 -9.66 -9.37 9.03
N PRO A 200 -9.66 -10.03 10.21
CA PRO A 200 -9.11 -11.37 10.38
C PRO A 200 -9.80 -12.42 9.50
N PHE A 201 -9.02 -13.34 8.90
CA PHE A 201 -9.57 -14.44 8.08
C PHE A 201 -10.61 -15.29 8.80
N GLN A 202 -10.48 -15.48 10.11
CA GLN A 202 -11.40 -16.29 10.89
C GLN A 202 -12.81 -15.67 10.98
N LYS A 203 -12.87 -14.33 10.95
CA LYS A 203 -14.10 -13.57 10.96
C LYS A 203 -13.82 -12.15 10.49
N PHE A 204 -14.23 -11.84 9.27
CA PHE A 204 -14.12 -10.47 8.75
C PHE A 204 -14.87 -9.47 9.63
N ASP A 205 -14.31 -8.29 9.70
CA ASP A 205 -14.89 -7.20 10.47
C ASP A 205 -16.23 -6.74 9.88
N PRO A 206 -17.10 -6.12 10.69
CA PRO A 206 -18.26 -5.41 10.15
C PRO A 206 -17.84 -4.34 9.15
N ILE A 207 -18.63 -4.11 8.10
CA ILE A 207 -18.32 -3.15 7.03
C ILE A 207 -18.01 -1.72 7.54
N SER A 208 -18.57 -1.33 8.68
CA SER A 208 -18.31 -0.03 9.32
C SER A 208 -16.90 0.09 9.90
N ILE A 209 -16.19 -1.02 10.11
CA ILE A 209 -14.83 -1.11 10.62
C ILE A 209 -13.85 -1.44 9.49
N GLN A 210 -14.29 -2.23 8.50
CA GLN A 210 -13.50 -2.51 7.32
C GLN A 210 -13.04 -1.21 6.66
N GLN A 211 -11.87 -1.23 6.05
CA GLN A 211 -11.36 -0.09 5.30
C GLN A 211 -11.42 -0.41 3.81
N HIS A 212 -11.96 0.53 3.05
CA HIS A 212 -12.10 0.43 1.61
C HIS A 212 -11.79 1.78 0.99
N GLN A 213 -10.82 1.80 0.06
CA GLN A 213 -10.46 2.99 -0.72
C GLN A 213 -10.51 2.68 -2.21
N LEU A 214 -10.92 3.65 -2.98
CA LEU A 214 -10.90 3.61 -4.44
C LEU A 214 -10.19 4.84 -4.97
N PHE A 215 -9.15 4.63 -5.77
CA PHE A 215 -8.39 5.68 -6.44
C PHE A 215 -8.64 5.67 -7.94
N PHE A 216 -8.80 6.86 -8.51
CA PHE A 216 -8.59 7.09 -9.93
C PHE A 216 -7.14 7.50 -10.13
N ALA A 217 -6.41 6.71 -10.91
CA ALA A 217 -4.96 6.84 -11.02
C ALA A 217 -4.48 6.98 -12.46
N VAL A 218 -3.34 7.60 -12.60
CA VAL A 218 -2.61 7.72 -13.86
C VAL A 218 -1.17 7.27 -13.66
N ASP A 219 -0.69 6.42 -14.55
CA ASP A 219 0.71 6.04 -14.66
C ASP A 219 1.32 6.74 -15.89
N ALA A 220 2.60 7.12 -15.82
CA ALA A 220 3.32 7.66 -16.96
C ALA A 220 4.66 6.95 -17.16
N ASP A 221 4.84 6.43 -18.37
CA ASP A 221 6.06 5.76 -18.84
C ASP A 221 6.75 6.60 -19.92
N PHE A 222 7.40 7.69 -19.48
CA PHE A 222 8.10 8.61 -20.37
C PHE A 222 9.59 8.29 -20.55
N ASP A 223 10.21 7.58 -19.60
CA ASP A 223 11.60 7.12 -19.63
C ASP A 223 11.74 5.89 -18.74
N PRO A 224 12.41 4.79 -19.19
CA PRO A 224 12.58 3.56 -18.38
C PRO A 224 13.25 3.74 -17.02
N ARG A 225 13.97 4.86 -16.85
CA ARG A 225 14.62 5.19 -15.58
C ARG A 225 13.69 5.82 -14.57
N TRP A 226 12.51 6.25 -14.99
CA TRP A 226 11.55 6.92 -14.14
C TRP A 226 10.32 6.06 -13.93
N GLU A 227 9.73 6.20 -12.77
CA GLU A 227 8.41 5.72 -12.45
C GLU A 227 7.55 6.88 -11.99
N PHE A 228 6.33 6.93 -12.47
CA PHE A 228 5.37 7.95 -12.05
C PHE A 228 3.99 7.32 -11.95
N ASN A 229 3.39 7.48 -10.78
CA ASN A 229 1.97 7.21 -10.54
C ASN A 229 1.39 8.39 -9.76
N ALA A 230 0.20 8.84 -10.11
CA ALA A 230 -0.55 9.81 -9.32
C ALA A 230 -2.01 9.42 -9.29
N GLY A 231 -2.70 9.69 -8.18
CA GLY A 231 -4.09 9.33 -8.05
C GLY A 231 -4.84 10.17 -7.01
N TYR A 232 -6.15 10.27 -7.20
CA TYR A 232 -7.06 10.85 -6.22
C TYR A 232 -8.02 9.78 -5.74
N GLY A 233 -8.09 9.60 -4.43
CA GLY A 233 -8.78 8.50 -3.78
C GLY A 233 -9.88 8.94 -2.84
N PHE A 234 -10.85 8.05 -2.70
CA PHE A 234 -12.01 8.19 -1.83
C PHE A 234 -12.09 7.03 -0.86
N GLY A 235 -12.19 7.33 0.44
CA GLY A 235 -12.59 6.36 1.45
C GLY A 235 -14.07 6.03 1.31
N LEU A 236 -14.37 4.74 1.15
CA LEU A 236 -15.73 4.24 0.97
C LEU A 236 -16.39 3.82 2.30
N THR A 237 -15.60 3.75 3.38
CA THR A 237 -16.05 3.41 4.73
C THR A 237 -15.63 4.48 5.74
N PRO A 238 -16.32 4.58 6.90
CA PRO A 238 -15.99 5.59 7.90
C PRO A 238 -14.64 5.43 8.58
N SER A 239 -14.04 4.24 8.52
CA SER A 239 -12.80 3.87 9.23
C SER A 239 -11.53 4.34 8.53
N ILE A 240 -11.62 4.93 7.33
CA ILE A 240 -10.49 5.36 6.53
C ILE A 240 -10.61 6.83 6.12
N ASP A 241 -9.49 7.49 5.78
CA ASP A 241 -9.47 8.85 5.27
C ASP A 241 -10.37 8.99 4.03
N ARG A 242 -11.20 10.03 4.01
CA ARG A 242 -12.27 10.20 3.01
C ARG A 242 -11.78 10.74 1.68
N SER A 243 -10.68 11.47 1.68
CA SER A 243 -10.17 12.13 0.47
C SER A 243 -8.65 12.24 0.56
N ILE A 244 -7.95 11.54 -0.36
CA ILE A 244 -6.50 11.45 -0.40
C ILE A 244 -6.02 11.73 -1.83
N PHE A 245 -4.96 12.50 -1.95
CA PHE A 245 -4.16 12.60 -3.17
C PHE A 245 -2.84 11.89 -2.96
N LYS A 246 -2.42 11.06 -3.91
CA LYS A 246 -1.14 10.37 -3.87
C LYS A 246 -0.31 10.68 -5.11
N VAL A 247 1.02 10.69 -4.91
CA VAL A 247 2.01 10.72 -5.98
C VAL A 247 3.13 9.77 -5.62
N ILE A 248 3.57 8.99 -6.59
CA ILE A 248 4.78 8.17 -6.51
C ILE A 248 5.71 8.65 -7.64
N LEU A 249 6.93 9.03 -7.26
CA LEU A 249 7.97 9.40 -8.19
C LEU A 249 9.23 8.60 -7.89
N GLY A 250 9.57 7.70 -8.80
CA GLY A 250 10.74 6.83 -8.67
C GLY A 250 11.80 7.09 -9.73
N ARG A 251 13.07 6.87 -9.36
CA ARG A 251 14.19 6.91 -10.29
C ARG A 251 15.12 5.74 -10.12
N ARG A 252 15.44 5.09 -11.24
CA ARG A 252 16.37 3.96 -11.33
C ARG A 252 17.78 4.41 -11.65
N PHE A 253 18.75 3.83 -10.95
CA PHE A 253 20.20 4.04 -11.11
C PHE A 253 20.88 2.69 -11.32
N GLY A 254 21.91 2.63 -12.15
CA GLY A 254 22.61 1.38 -12.48
C GLY A 254 21.86 0.51 -13.49
N GLY A 255 22.00 -0.83 -13.41
CA GLY A 255 21.26 -1.80 -14.21
C GLY A 255 21.64 -1.90 -15.71
N GLY A 256 22.48 -1.03 -16.24
CA GLY A 256 22.92 -1.06 -17.63
C GLY A 256 21.76 -1.07 -18.64
N LYS A 257 21.85 -1.94 -19.68
CA LYS A 257 20.85 -2.06 -20.75
C LYS A 257 19.57 -2.83 -20.33
N HIS A 258 19.54 -3.39 -19.13
CA HIS A 258 18.45 -4.23 -18.63
C HIS A 258 17.56 -3.52 -17.61
N LEU A 259 17.35 -2.21 -17.79
CA LEU A 259 16.36 -1.50 -16.97
C LEU A 259 14.99 -2.15 -17.19
N ALA A 260 14.43 -2.74 -16.13
CA ALA A 260 13.06 -3.19 -16.16
C ALA A 260 12.15 -1.98 -16.43
N HIS A 261 11.35 -2.08 -17.48
CA HIS A 261 10.32 -1.08 -17.75
C HIS A 261 9.21 -1.18 -16.69
N ASN A 262 8.49 -0.10 -16.49
CA ASN A 262 7.19 -0.13 -15.84
C ASN A 262 6.38 -1.32 -16.40
N PRO A 263 5.76 -2.16 -15.55
CA PRO A 263 5.01 -3.35 -16.00
C PRO A 263 3.93 -3.07 -17.02
N ALA A 264 3.32 -1.90 -17.00
CA ALA A 264 2.39 -1.44 -18.04
C ALA A 264 3.08 -1.26 -19.40
N ALA A 265 4.42 -1.17 -19.45
CA ALA A 265 5.23 -0.94 -20.66
C ALA A 265 6.06 -2.14 -21.11
N ILE A 266 6.17 -3.21 -20.32
CA ILE A 266 7.16 -4.30 -20.48
C ILE A 266 6.99 -5.14 -21.75
N ARG A 267 5.90 -5.07 -22.52
CA ARG A 267 5.69 -5.94 -23.68
C ARG A 267 5.67 -5.21 -25.02
N ARG A 268 6.75 -4.50 -25.36
CA ARG A 268 6.99 -4.06 -26.74
C ARG A 268 8.20 -4.69 -27.42
N VAL A 269 8.71 -5.79 -26.88
CA VAL A 269 9.79 -6.54 -27.54
C VAL A 269 9.29 -7.97 -27.74
N GLN A 270 8.49 -8.15 -28.77
CA GLN A 270 8.41 -9.32 -29.64
C GLN A 270 7.96 -8.88 -31.01
#